data_454ceea8ec5f00365627c3cb66a6fd1b
#
_entry.id   454ceea8ec5f00365627c3cb66a6fd1b
#
_cell.length_a   1.000
_cell.length_b   1.000
_cell.length_c   1.000
_cell.angle_alpha   90.00
_cell.angle_beta   90.00
_cell.angle_gamma   90.00
#
_symmetry.space_group_name_H-M   'P 1'
#
loop_
_entity.id
_entity.type
_entity.pdbx_description
1 polymer ?
#
loop_
_entity_poly.entity_id
_entity_poly.type
_entity_poly.pdbx_seq_one_letter_code
_entity_poly.pdbx_strand_id
1 'polypeptide(L)'
;MAANKNLAEDPYERLANAIVLQAVNDYRIALKAVKRNPNNRIALDNALQIERFFRSGWYSTLTSVDGEYLIRRLQEEIRQS
;
A
#
# COMPACT_ATOMS: atom_id res chain seq x y z
N MET A 1 -26.28 16.70 -9.37
CA MET A 1 -26.23 16.25 -10.73
C MET A 1 -25.37 15.03 -10.89
N ALA A 2 -25.74 14.18 -11.79
CA ALA A 2 -24.97 12.96 -12.01
C ALA A 2 -23.51 13.25 -12.36
N ALA A 3 -23.26 14.37 -12.99
CA ALA A 3 -21.91 14.72 -13.40
C ALA A 3 -20.95 14.78 -12.24
N ASN A 4 -21.42 15.20 -11.08
CA ASN A 4 -20.54 15.29 -9.91
C ASN A 4 -20.04 13.91 -9.47
N LYS A 5 -20.92 12.94 -9.54
CA LYS A 5 -20.54 11.58 -9.18
C LYS A 5 -19.53 11.04 -10.17
N ASN A 6 -19.70 11.39 -11.43
CA ASN A 6 -18.78 10.93 -12.45
C ASN A 6 -17.40 11.48 -12.23
N LEU A 7 -17.30 12.73 -11.77
CA LEU A 7 -15.99 13.30 -11.45
C LEU A 7 -15.33 12.58 -10.30
N ALA A 8 -16.13 12.25 -9.28
CA ALA A 8 -15.59 11.52 -8.14
C ALA A 8 -15.12 10.12 -8.55
N GLU A 9 -15.59 9.65 -9.70
CA GLU A 9 -15.26 8.33 -10.17
C GLU A 9 -14.40 8.37 -11.41
N ASP A 10 -13.56 9.38 -11.50
CA ASP A 10 -12.58 9.49 -12.56
C ASP A 10 -11.84 8.15 -12.70
N PRO A 11 -11.81 7.58 -13.91
CA PRO A 11 -11.15 6.29 -14.13
C PRO A 11 -9.70 6.27 -13.70
N TYR A 12 -8.99 7.37 -13.86
CA TYR A 12 -7.59 7.42 -13.44
C TYR A 12 -7.48 7.37 -11.93
N GLU A 13 -8.33 8.10 -11.22
CA GLU A 13 -8.32 8.05 -9.76
C GLU A 13 -8.69 6.68 -9.25
N ARG A 14 -9.67 6.05 -9.89
CA ARG A 14 -10.07 4.70 -9.48
C ARG A 14 -8.95 3.72 -9.68
N LEU A 15 -8.27 3.81 -10.81
CA LEU A 15 -7.15 2.93 -11.09
C LEU A 15 -6.01 3.18 -10.11
N ALA A 16 -5.69 4.45 -9.87
CA ALA A 16 -4.62 4.80 -8.94
C ALA A 16 -4.93 4.28 -7.54
N ASN A 17 -6.16 4.47 -7.09
CA ASN A 17 -6.57 3.97 -5.77
C ASN A 17 -6.51 2.45 -5.71
N ALA A 18 -6.89 1.78 -6.78
CA ALA A 18 -6.84 0.31 -6.83
C ALA A 18 -5.40 -0.19 -6.71
N ILE A 19 -4.47 0.48 -7.39
CA ILE A 19 -3.05 0.10 -7.33
C ILE A 19 -2.53 0.27 -5.91
N VAL A 20 -2.83 1.41 -5.28
CA VAL A 20 -2.35 1.67 -3.92
C VAL A 20 -2.97 0.68 -2.94
N LEU A 21 -4.28 0.41 -3.06
CA LEU A 21 -4.95 -0.52 -2.16
C LEU A 21 -4.42 -1.93 -2.32
N GLN A 22 -4.10 -2.32 -3.54
CA GLN A 22 -3.50 -3.63 -3.77
C GLN A 22 -2.16 -3.74 -3.05
N ALA A 23 -1.34 -2.70 -3.16
CA ALA A 23 -0.04 -2.70 -2.48
C ALA A 23 -0.21 -2.72 -0.97
N VAL A 24 -1.20 -2.00 -0.44
CA VAL A 24 -1.48 -2.01 1.00
C VAL A 24 -1.84 -3.43 1.46
N ASN A 25 -2.72 -4.09 0.71
CA ASN A 25 -3.13 -5.45 1.07
C ASN A 25 -1.95 -6.41 0.99
N ASP A 26 -1.15 -6.30 -0.06
CA ASP A 26 0.02 -7.17 -0.23
C ASP A 26 1.03 -6.94 0.89
N TYR A 27 1.19 -5.68 1.30
CA TYR A 27 2.10 -5.35 2.39
C TYR A 27 1.63 -5.95 3.71
N ARG A 28 0.32 -5.87 3.98
CA ARG A 28 -0.24 -6.48 5.19
C ARG A 28 0.03 -7.99 5.21
N ILE A 29 -0.18 -8.64 4.08
CA ILE A 29 0.05 -10.08 3.98
C ILE A 29 1.52 -10.39 4.26
N ALA A 30 2.43 -9.63 3.64
CA ALA A 30 3.86 -9.85 3.83
C ALA A 30 4.26 -9.60 5.30
N LEU A 31 3.79 -8.53 5.90
CA LEU A 31 4.12 -8.22 7.29
C LEU A 31 3.59 -9.28 8.24
N LYS A 32 2.39 -9.77 8.01
CA LYS A 32 1.83 -10.84 8.86
C LYS A 32 2.66 -12.10 8.75
N ALA A 33 3.11 -12.43 7.54
CA ALA A 33 3.92 -13.62 7.33
C ALA A 33 5.27 -13.48 8.03
N VAL A 34 5.90 -12.30 7.96
CA VAL A 34 7.16 -12.06 8.65
C VAL A 34 6.97 -12.10 10.16
N LYS A 35 5.87 -11.55 10.66
CA LYS A 35 5.59 -11.59 12.10
C LYS A 35 5.46 -13.04 12.59
N ARG A 36 4.79 -13.87 11.78
CA ARG A 36 4.58 -15.26 12.14
C ARG A 36 5.88 -16.04 12.08
N ASN A 37 6.71 -15.75 11.11
CA ASN A 37 7.99 -16.45 10.93
C ASN A 37 9.04 -15.46 10.41
N PRO A 38 9.86 -14.88 11.32
CA PRO A 38 10.85 -13.89 10.90
C PRO A 38 11.91 -14.44 9.95
N ASN A 39 12.02 -15.75 9.82
CA ASN A 39 12.98 -16.37 8.90
C ASN A 39 12.39 -16.57 7.50
N ASN A 40 11.18 -16.15 7.28
CA ASN A 40 10.54 -16.27 5.97
C ASN A 40 11.12 -15.23 5.01
N ARG A 41 12.12 -15.64 4.23
CA ARG A 41 12.86 -14.73 3.35
C ARG A 41 11.97 -14.21 2.23
N ILE A 42 11.08 -15.04 1.72
CA ILE A 42 10.19 -14.62 0.64
C ILE A 42 9.28 -13.50 1.10
N ALA A 43 8.70 -13.66 2.28
CA ALA A 43 7.82 -12.63 2.83
C ALA A 43 8.59 -11.35 3.12
N LEU A 44 9.79 -11.46 3.66
CA LEU A 44 10.61 -10.30 3.93
C LEU A 44 10.96 -9.56 2.65
N ASP A 45 11.36 -10.30 1.60
CA ASP A 45 11.68 -9.68 0.32
C ASP A 45 10.45 -8.98 -0.28
N ASN A 46 9.29 -9.61 -0.16
CA ASN A 46 8.05 -8.99 -0.65
C ASN A 46 7.78 -7.69 0.08
N ALA A 47 7.93 -7.69 1.41
CA ALA A 47 7.71 -6.48 2.19
C ALA A 47 8.66 -5.37 1.76
N LEU A 48 9.93 -5.69 1.53
CA LEU A 48 10.92 -4.70 1.13
C LEU A 48 10.62 -4.13 -0.26
N GLN A 49 10.18 -4.97 -1.19
CA GLN A 49 9.81 -4.51 -2.52
C GLN A 49 8.61 -3.58 -2.48
N ILE A 50 7.64 -3.90 -1.65
CA ILE A 50 6.45 -3.05 -1.53
C ILE A 50 6.83 -1.72 -0.88
N GLU A 51 7.74 -1.73 0.10
CA GLU A 51 8.22 -0.49 0.69
C GLU A 51 8.90 0.39 -0.36
N ARG A 52 9.67 -0.21 -1.27
CA ARG A 52 10.26 0.55 -2.37
C ARG A 52 9.19 1.21 -3.22
N PHE A 53 8.11 0.50 -3.47
CA PHE A 53 7.00 1.08 -4.23
C PHE A 53 6.42 2.29 -3.49
N PHE A 54 6.17 2.17 -2.18
CA PHE A 54 5.62 3.27 -1.41
C PHE A 54 6.56 4.48 -1.37
N ARG A 55 7.86 4.27 -1.55
CA ARG A 55 8.84 5.35 -1.55
C ARG A 55 9.18 5.86 -2.94
N SER A 56 8.55 5.29 -3.97
CA SER A 56 8.90 5.62 -5.35
C SER A 56 8.22 6.91 -5.82
N GLY A 57 8.80 7.50 -6.86
CA GLY A 57 8.16 8.63 -7.51
C GLY A 57 6.84 8.25 -8.14
N TRP A 58 6.73 7.01 -8.63
CA TRP A 58 5.48 6.55 -9.21
C TRP A 58 4.37 6.55 -8.17
N TYR A 59 4.64 6.06 -6.96
CA TYR A 59 3.64 6.09 -5.90
C TYR A 59 3.16 7.51 -5.66
N SER A 60 4.08 8.48 -5.65
CA SER A 60 3.71 9.86 -5.36
C SER A 60 2.82 10.46 -6.43
N THR A 61 2.81 9.91 -7.64
CA THR A 61 1.88 10.36 -8.67
C THR A 61 0.50 9.72 -8.53
N LEU A 62 0.39 8.63 -7.79
CA LEU A 62 -0.88 7.90 -7.65
C LEU A 62 -1.71 8.44 -6.49
N THR A 63 -1.09 9.01 -5.49
CA THR A 63 -1.80 9.50 -4.31
C THR A 63 -0.95 10.54 -3.61
N SER A 64 -1.63 11.40 -2.84
CA SER A 64 -0.96 12.39 -2.02
C SER A 64 -0.63 11.88 -0.62
N VAL A 65 -1.02 10.65 -0.30
CA VAL A 65 -0.73 10.07 1.01
C VAL A 65 0.77 9.79 1.11
N ASP A 66 1.41 10.29 2.16
CA ASP A 66 2.84 10.11 2.35
C ASP A 66 3.17 8.62 2.51
N GLY A 67 4.09 8.12 1.67
CA GLY A 67 4.46 6.71 1.67
C GLY A 67 5.09 6.26 2.99
N GLU A 68 5.96 7.08 3.58
CA GLU A 68 6.57 6.72 4.86
C GLU A 68 5.55 6.63 5.96
N TYR A 69 4.60 7.56 5.97
CA TYR A 69 3.51 7.52 6.94
C TYR A 69 2.73 6.23 6.80
N LEU A 70 2.40 5.86 5.56
CA LEU A 70 1.63 4.65 5.29
C LEU A 70 2.39 3.40 5.75
N ILE A 71 3.68 3.33 5.45
CA ILE A 71 4.51 2.21 5.88
C ILE A 71 4.46 2.06 7.40
N ARG A 72 4.67 3.17 8.11
CA ARG A 72 4.69 3.12 9.58
C ARG A 72 3.34 2.72 10.15
N ARG A 73 2.26 3.24 9.56
CA ARG A 73 0.92 2.91 10.03
C ARG A 73 0.62 1.43 9.85
N LEU A 74 1.02 0.87 8.72
CA LEU A 74 0.76 -0.55 8.47
C LEU A 74 1.62 -1.43 9.37
N GLN A 75 2.88 -1.05 9.58
CA GLN A 75 3.74 -1.79 10.51
C GLN A 75 3.17 -1.77 11.92
N GLU A 76 2.67 -0.61 12.34
CA GLU A 76 2.06 -0.47 13.66
C GLU A 76 0.82 -1.35 13.78
N GLU A 77 -0.01 -1.34 12.74
CA GLU A 77 -1.22 -2.14 12.73
C GLU A 77 -0.89 -3.62 12.92
N ILE A 78 0.10 -4.12 12.20
CA ILE A 78 0.45 -5.54 12.27
C ILE A 78 1.13 -5.89 13.59
N ARG A 79 1.93 -4.96 14.12
CA ARG A 79 2.59 -5.21 15.39
C ARG A 79 1.59 -5.38 16.52
N GLN A 80 0.48 -4.64 16.45
CA GLN A 80 -0.53 -4.68 17.49
C GLN A 80 -1.57 -5.78 17.31
N SER A 81 -1.58 -6.42 16.17
CA SER A 81 -2.62 -7.41 15.87
C SER A 81 -2.35 -8.77 16.54
#